data_cf6f032b8503b0dbd3e976e6cb5ecf19
#
_entry.id   cf6f032b8503b0dbd3e976e6cb5ecf19
#
_cell.length_a   1.000
_cell.length_b   1.000
_cell.length_c   1.000
_cell.angle_alpha   90.00
_cell.angle_beta   90.00
_cell.angle_gamma   90.00
#
_symmetry.space_group_name_H-M   'P 1'
#
loop_
_entity.id
_entity.type
_entity.pdbx_description
1 polymer ?
#
loop_
_entity_poly.entity_id
_entity_poly.type
_entity_poly.pdbx_seq_one_letter_code
_entity_poly.pdbx_strand_id
1 'polypeptide(L)'
;VLGDEIEASALAIGSDVGPGVRVELDGPEVIEGISAIAAELSDNGPFGFLVTVGDADVGARLRAYDEDGAAIAESDPIGQGYRWLHQIGVGPTGPGGEVEIIAVCTPHIGGVVEAYRLNGDRFERVAAIEGYSSHVLGSPNLDMALLADTDADGQLEVIVPTQDMTELAIIERTADGFAEVVRLPLDGRLATNVAAAVDEQGRLSLAAATDDGRLRIFR
;
A
#
# COMPACT_ATOMS: atom_id res chain seq x y z
N VAL A 1 -0.93 3.28 -16.96
CA VAL A 1 -0.17 2.06 -16.62
C VAL A 1 -1.09 0.98 -16.06
N LEU A 2 -2.17 1.34 -15.40
CA LEU A 2 -3.14 0.41 -14.78
C LEU A 2 -4.27 -0.06 -15.69
N GLY A 3 -4.25 0.30 -16.94
CA GLY A 3 -5.28 -0.07 -17.91
C GLY A 3 -6.20 1.07 -18.29
N ASP A 4 -5.95 2.28 -17.81
CA ASP A 4 -6.50 3.52 -18.36
C ASP A 4 -5.41 4.39 -19.03
N GLU A 5 -5.83 5.47 -19.69
CA GLU A 5 -4.94 6.40 -20.40
C GLU A 5 -4.76 7.71 -19.61
N ILE A 6 -5.25 7.75 -18.36
CA ILE A 6 -5.27 8.97 -17.55
C ILE A 6 -4.42 8.77 -16.31
N GLU A 7 -3.33 9.52 -16.22
CA GLU A 7 -2.44 9.56 -15.07
C GLU A 7 -2.36 10.98 -14.51
N ALA A 8 -2.27 11.13 -13.20
CA ALA A 8 -2.11 12.43 -12.57
C ALA A 8 -0.65 12.92 -12.69
N SER A 9 -0.47 14.15 -13.14
CA SER A 9 0.85 14.81 -13.22
C SER A 9 1.09 15.83 -12.09
N ALA A 10 0.15 15.94 -11.15
CA ALA A 10 0.25 16.84 -10.02
C ALA A 10 -0.51 16.33 -8.80
N LEU A 11 -0.01 16.66 -7.61
CA LEU A 11 -0.67 16.49 -6.33
C LEU A 11 -1.23 17.84 -5.86
N ALA A 12 -2.50 17.87 -5.45
CA ALA A 12 -3.09 19.02 -4.80
C ALA A 12 -3.29 18.73 -3.31
N ILE A 13 -2.64 19.52 -2.45
CA ILE A 13 -2.76 19.43 -1.01
C ILE A 13 -3.67 20.58 -0.56
N GLY A 14 -4.87 20.26 -0.12
CA GLY A 14 -5.89 21.23 0.28
C GLY A 14 -5.95 21.45 1.77
N SER A 15 -6.44 22.63 2.17
CA SER A 15 -6.75 22.97 3.55
C SER A 15 -8.13 23.61 3.59
N ASP A 16 -8.92 23.33 4.61
CA ASP A 16 -10.24 23.94 4.84
C ASP A 16 -10.18 25.45 5.11
N VAL A 17 -8.99 25.98 5.39
CA VAL A 17 -8.80 27.37 5.84
C VAL A 17 -7.93 28.24 4.93
N GLY A 18 -7.49 27.73 3.77
CA GLY A 18 -6.59 28.49 2.88
C GLY A 18 -6.48 27.93 1.47
N PRO A 19 -5.77 28.67 0.60
CA PRO A 19 -5.46 28.15 -0.73
C PRO A 19 -4.59 26.89 -0.60
N GLY A 20 -5.00 25.82 -1.29
CA GLY A 20 -4.19 24.61 -1.35
C GLY A 20 -2.86 24.82 -2.06
N VAL A 21 -1.93 23.92 -1.82
CA VAL A 21 -0.66 23.83 -2.52
C VAL A 21 -0.80 22.84 -3.67
N ARG A 22 -0.23 23.17 -4.83
CA ARG A 22 -0.15 22.28 -5.97
C ARG A 22 1.31 21.93 -6.24
N VAL A 23 1.61 20.64 -6.19
CA VAL A 23 2.92 20.09 -6.53
C VAL A 23 2.84 19.54 -7.94
N GLU A 24 3.55 20.15 -8.87
CA GLU A 24 3.72 19.60 -10.22
C GLU A 24 4.87 18.61 -10.22
N LEU A 25 4.68 17.46 -10.86
CA LEU A 25 5.74 16.47 -11.03
C LEU A 25 6.69 16.90 -12.16
N ASP A 26 7.94 16.45 -12.08
CA ASP A 26 8.96 16.81 -13.06
C ASP A 26 8.89 15.92 -14.32
N GLY A 27 8.92 16.56 -15.49
CA GLY A 27 9.07 15.89 -16.79
C GLY A 27 8.02 14.79 -17.06
N PRO A 28 8.45 13.53 -17.29
CA PRO A 28 7.56 12.41 -17.61
C PRO A 28 6.98 11.70 -16.38
N GLU A 29 7.22 12.21 -15.17
CA GLU A 29 6.71 11.60 -13.95
C GLU A 29 5.18 11.69 -13.89
N VAL A 30 4.56 10.63 -13.36
CA VAL A 30 3.12 10.53 -13.10
C VAL A 30 2.87 9.93 -11.72
N ILE A 31 1.74 10.27 -11.10
CA ILE A 31 1.29 9.61 -9.88
C ILE A 31 0.56 8.34 -10.31
N GLU A 32 1.10 7.20 -9.93
CA GLU A 32 0.45 5.91 -10.06
C GLU A 32 -0.34 5.61 -8.79
N GLY A 33 -1.53 5.04 -8.92
CA GLY A 33 -2.40 4.76 -7.79
C GLY A 33 -3.57 5.74 -7.68
N ILE A 34 -4.57 5.33 -6.90
CA ILE A 34 -5.87 6.01 -6.84
C ILE A 34 -5.97 7.05 -5.73
N SER A 35 -5.05 7.06 -4.78
CA SER A 35 -5.08 7.99 -3.64
C SER A 35 -3.69 8.22 -3.06
N ALA A 36 -3.49 9.42 -2.51
CA ALA A 36 -2.39 9.67 -1.60
C ALA A 36 -2.73 9.15 -0.20
N ILE A 37 -1.74 8.67 0.53
CA ILE A 37 -1.88 8.27 1.93
C ILE A 37 -1.35 9.40 2.81
N ALA A 38 -2.22 9.98 3.64
CA ALA A 38 -1.86 11.00 4.61
C ALA A 38 -1.55 10.34 5.96
N ALA A 39 -0.31 10.42 6.43
CA ALA A 39 0.13 9.75 7.65
C ALA A 39 1.38 10.40 8.28
N GLU A 40 1.64 10.09 9.56
CA GLU A 40 2.98 10.22 10.14
C GLU A 40 3.88 9.13 9.52
N LEU A 41 5.03 9.54 8.98
CA LEU A 41 5.91 8.67 8.18
C LEU A 41 6.96 7.91 9.01
N SER A 42 7.05 8.23 10.29
CA SER A 42 7.86 7.53 11.30
C SER A 42 7.38 7.90 12.71
N ASP A 43 7.84 7.16 13.72
CA ASP A 43 7.52 7.45 15.12
C ASP A 43 7.91 8.87 15.50
N ASN A 44 6.93 9.70 15.87
CA ASN A 44 7.11 11.13 16.14
C ASN A 44 7.80 11.91 14.99
N GLY A 45 7.69 11.40 13.77
CA GLY A 45 8.28 11.95 12.57
C GLY A 45 7.38 12.95 11.83
N PRO A 46 7.76 13.33 10.61
CA PRO A 46 6.96 14.24 9.81
C PRO A 46 5.63 13.61 9.40
N PHE A 47 4.57 14.40 9.46
CA PHE A 47 3.33 14.09 8.75
C PHE A 47 3.53 14.40 7.27
N GLY A 48 3.04 13.54 6.39
CA GLY A 48 3.20 13.72 4.95
C GLY A 48 2.12 13.02 4.13
N PHE A 49 2.16 13.30 2.83
CA PHE A 49 1.30 12.74 1.81
C PHE A 49 2.14 11.81 0.93
N LEU A 50 1.99 10.51 1.15
CA LEU A 50 2.72 9.48 0.40
C LEU A 50 1.99 9.17 -0.89
N VAL A 51 2.73 9.12 -1.99
CA VAL A 51 2.28 8.71 -3.33
C VAL A 51 3.29 7.76 -3.95
N THR A 52 2.84 6.96 -4.90
CA THR A 52 3.73 6.27 -5.83
C THR A 52 3.92 7.13 -7.08
N VAL A 53 5.16 7.44 -7.41
CA VAL A 53 5.53 8.19 -8.60
C VAL A 53 6.15 7.22 -9.61
N GLY A 54 5.53 7.10 -10.77
CA GLY A 54 6.04 6.35 -11.92
C GLY A 54 6.88 7.22 -12.83
N ASP A 55 7.95 6.67 -13.36
CA ASP A 55 8.85 7.31 -14.31
C ASP A 55 9.23 6.30 -15.41
N ALA A 56 9.15 6.73 -16.66
CA ALA A 56 9.39 5.86 -17.81
C ALA A 56 10.86 5.37 -17.91
N ASP A 57 11.80 6.13 -17.36
CA ASP A 57 13.23 5.86 -17.48
C ASP A 57 13.77 5.02 -16.31
N VAL A 58 13.23 5.22 -15.07
CA VAL A 58 13.74 4.57 -13.86
C VAL A 58 12.73 3.71 -13.14
N GLY A 59 11.44 3.79 -13.48
CA GLY A 59 10.36 3.03 -12.87
C GLY A 59 9.71 3.72 -11.67
N ALA A 60 8.83 3.00 -11.00
CA ALA A 60 8.06 3.53 -9.87
C ALA A 60 8.89 3.63 -8.60
N ARG A 61 8.54 4.61 -7.74
CA ARG A 61 9.09 4.81 -6.40
C ARG A 61 8.06 5.43 -5.46
N LEU A 62 8.21 5.21 -4.18
CA LEU A 62 7.47 5.93 -3.16
C LEU A 62 8.06 7.33 -3.00
N ARG A 63 7.21 8.34 -2.89
CA ARG A 63 7.61 9.72 -2.57
C ARG A 63 6.58 10.34 -1.63
N ALA A 64 7.04 11.09 -0.65
CA ALA A 64 6.18 11.83 0.26
C ALA A 64 6.45 13.32 0.22
N TYR A 65 5.39 14.10 0.43
CA TYR A 65 5.41 15.56 0.48
C TYR A 65 4.81 16.05 1.79
N ASP A 66 5.29 17.16 2.30
CA ASP A 66 4.69 17.85 3.43
C ASP A 66 3.46 18.70 3.03
N GLU A 67 2.87 19.39 3.99
CA GLU A 67 1.71 20.27 3.77
C GLU A 67 2.01 21.50 2.90
N ASP A 68 3.26 21.89 2.80
CA ASP A 68 3.74 22.98 1.94
C ASP A 68 4.15 22.50 0.54
N GLY A 69 4.06 21.20 0.28
CA GLY A 69 4.40 20.56 -0.99
C GLY A 69 5.89 20.32 -1.19
N ALA A 70 6.71 20.46 -0.15
CA ALA A 70 8.11 20.11 -0.24
C ALA A 70 8.28 18.58 -0.10
N ALA A 71 9.20 17.99 -0.88
CA ALA A 71 9.50 16.58 -0.78
C ALA A 71 10.18 16.26 0.56
N ILE A 72 9.62 15.29 1.30
CA ILE A 72 10.17 14.80 2.57
C ILE A 72 11.19 13.70 2.29
N ALA A 73 10.80 12.68 1.53
CA ALA A 73 11.62 11.50 1.26
C ALA A 73 11.14 10.76 0.02
N GLU A 74 12.03 9.95 -0.56
CA GLU A 74 11.69 8.99 -1.61
C GLU A 74 12.44 7.66 -1.45
N SER A 75 11.90 6.58 -2.03
CA SER A 75 12.58 5.30 -2.14
C SER A 75 13.45 5.23 -3.39
N ASP A 76 14.32 4.22 -3.47
CA ASP A 76 14.95 3.86 -4.74
C ASP A 76 13.88 3.44 -5.76
N PRO A 77 14.01 3.81 -7.03
CA PRO A 77 13.11 3.36 -8.08
C PRO A 77 13.29 1.85 -8.33
N ILE A 78 12.20 1.16 -8.67
CA ILE A 78 12.18 -0.30 -8.87
C ILE A 78 12.77 -0.76 -10.20
N GLY A 79 13.22 0.18 -11.06
CA GLY A 79 13.81 -0.11 -12.36
C GLY A 79 12.77 -0.14 -13.49
N GLN A 80 13.29 -0.13 -14.73
CA GLN A 80 12.49 -0.07 -15.95
C GLN A 80 11.65 -1.34 -16.20
N GLY A 81 10.70 -1.20 -17.11
CA GLY A 81 9.79 -2.23 -17.56
C GLY A 81 8.39 -1.99 -17.02
N TYR A 82 7.47 -2.91 -17.33
CA TYR A 82 6.07 -2.87 -16.84
C TYR A 82 6.01 -3.25 -15.36
N ARG A 83 6.73 -2.53 -14.53
CA ARG A 83 6.82 -2.73 -13.10
C ARG A 83 6.01 -1.67 -12.40
N TRP A 84 5.29 -2.11 -11.40
CA TRP A 84 4.50 -1.25 -10.55
C TRP A 84 4.89 -1.42 -9.09
N LEU A 85 4.81 -0.33 -8.35
CA LEU A 85 4.89 -0.29 -6.90
C LEU A 85 3.58 0.27 -6.38
N HIS A 86 2.85 -0.51 -5.60
CA HIS A 86 1.55 -0.10 -5.07
C HIS A 86 1.64 0.09 -3.57
N GLN A 87 1.50 1.32 -3.09
CA GLN A 87 1.42 1.64 -1.67
C GLN A 87 0.12 1.11 -1.06
N ILE A 88 0.23 0.38 0.05
CA ILE A 88 -0.92 -0.22 0.73
C ILE A 88 -1.32 0.59 1.95
N GLY A 89 -0.36 1.03 2.75
CA GLY A 89 -0.62 1.75 3.97
C GLY A 89 0.64 2.19 4.70
N VAL A 90 0.43 3.01 5.73
CA VAL A 90 1.46 3.48 6.66
C VAL A 90 0.94 3.26 8.07
N GLY A 91 1.73 2.66 8.94
CA GLY A 91 1.33 2.43 10.32
C GLY A 91 2.33 1.62 11.13
N PRO A 92 2.03 1.31 12.39
CA PRO A 92 2.89 0.56 13.29
C PRO A 92 2.91 -0.93 12.93
N THR A 93 3.58 -1.27 11.83
CA THR A 93 3.73 -2.67 11.38
C THR A 93 5.04 -3.29 11.82
N GLY A 94 6.05 -2.50 12.20
CA GLY A 94 7.36 -2.99 12.60
C GLY A 94 7.32 -3.88 13.85
N PRO A 95 8.27 -4.81 14.04
CA PRO A 95 8.25 -5.82 15.11
C PRO A 95 8.36 -5.26 16.53
N GLY A 96 8.65 -3.98 16.68
CA GLY A 96 8.61 -3.22 17.93
C GLY A 96 7.54 -2.13 17.92
N GLY A 97 6.58 -2.18 16.97
CA GLY A 97 5.55 -1.17 16.77
C GLY A 97 6.04 0.04 15.98
N GLU A 98 7.22 -0.04 15.33
CA GLU A 98 7.72 1.07 14.52
C GLU A 98 6.82 1.33 13.31
N VAL A 99 6.65 2.60 12.97
CA VAL A 99 5.91 3.01 11.78
C VAL A 99 6.69 2.63 10.53
N GLU A 100 6.03 1.87 9.67
CA GLU A 100 6.55 1.45 8.36
C GLU A 100 5.54 1.78 7.25
N ILE A 101 6.04 1.94 6.04
CA ILE A 101 5.24 2.00 4.82
C ILE A 101 5.20 0.60 4.23
N ILE A 102 4.01 0.11 3.93
CA ILE A 102 3.84 -1.18 3.25
C ILE A 102 3.44 -0.93 1.80
N ALA A 103 4.13 -1.61 0.89
CA ALA A 103 3.84 -1.58 -0.54
C ALA A 103 3.94 -2.97 -1.16
N VAL A 104 3.31 -3.17 -2.32
CA VAL A 104 3.47 -4.37 -3.14
C VAL A 104 4.21 -4.01 -4.42
N CYS A 105 5.41 -4.55 -4.58
CA CYS A 105 6.21 -4.41 -5.78
C CYS A 105 5.77 -5.46 -6.81
N THR A 106 5.61 -5.05 -8.06
CA THR A 106 5.22 -5.90 -9.21
C THR A 106 4.00 -6.81 -8.94
N PRO A 107 2.86 -6.28 -8.48
CA PRO A 107 1.70 -7.06 -8.04
C PRO A 107 1.16 -8.03 -9.10
N HIS A 108 1.40 -7.75 -10.39
CA HIS A 108 0.93 -8.59 -11.50
C HIS A 108 1.89 -9.72 -11.88
N ILE A 109 3.18 -9.62 -11.47
CA ILE A 109 4.23 -10.52 -11.91
C ILE A 109 5.12 -10.89 -10.70
N GLY A 110 4.73 -11.94 -9.96
CA GLY A 110 5.51 -12.41 -8.82
C GLY A 110 5.58 -11.40 -7.68
N GLY A 111 4.42 -10.83 -7.31
CA GLY A 111 4.30 -9.73 -6.35
C GLY A 111 5.03 -9.94 -5.04
N VAL A 112 5.66 -8.88 -4.58
CA VAL A 112 6.47 -8.85 -3.35
C VAL A 112 5.90 -7.79 -2.42
N VAL A 113 5.48 -8.19 -1.23
CA VAL A 113 5.16 -7.26 -0.14
C VAL A 113 6.47 -6.74 0.43
N GLU A 114 6.61 -5.45 0.50
CA GLU A 114 7.81 -4.77 0.99
C GLU A 114 7.45 -3.80 2.12
N ALA A 115 8.31 -3.73 3.15
CA ALA A 115 8.23 -2.73 4.20
C ALA A 115 9.38 -1.74 4.06
N TYR A 116 9.06 -0.46 4.27
CA TYR A 116 10.02 0.65 4.19
C TYR A 116 9.98 1.48 5.47
N ARG A 117 11.13 1.99 5.89
CA ARG A 117 11.27 2.97 6.98
C ARG A 117 11.88 4.27 6.48
N LEU A 118 11.43 5.37 7.06
CA LEU A 118 12.03 6.67 6.85
C LEU A 118 13.41 6.72 7.53
N ASN A 119 14.45 7.03 6.76
CA ASN A 119 15.81 7.29 7.23
C ASN A 119 16.35 8.56 6.55
N GLY A 120 16.33 9.69 7.28
CA GLY A 120 16.65 10.99 6.71
C GLY A 120 15.64 11.38 5.61
N ASP A 121 16.12 11.53 4.38
CA ASP A 121 15.34 11.85 3.18
C ASP A 121 15.04 10.64 2.30
N ARG A 122 15.20 9.41 2.84
CA ARG A 122 15.01 8.17 2.09
C ARG A 122 14.04 7.22 2.78
N PHE A 123 13.27 6.51 1.95
CA PHE A 123 12.54 5.32 2.38
C PHE A 123 13.39 4.09 2.08
N GLU A 124 13.96 3.50 3.14
CA GLU A 124 14.79 2.30 3.04
C GLU A 124 13.95 1.04 3.19
N ARG A 125 14.10 0.09 2.26
CA ARG A 125 13.44 -1.21 2.36
C ARG A 125 14.06 -2.03 3.49
N VAL A 126 13.24 -2.41 4.48
CA VAL A 126 13.67 -3.15 5.68
C VAL A 126 13.22 -4.61 5.68
N ALA A 127 12.21 -4.97 4.88
CA ALA A 127 11.77 -6.36 4.73
C ALA A 127 11.07 -6.59 3.40
N ALA A 128 10.99 -7.86 2.97
CA ALA A 128 10.25 -8.29 1.80
C ALA A 128 9.79 -9.74 1.93
N ILE A 129 8.63 -10.08 1.33
CA ILE A 129 8.12 -11.44 1.18
C ILE A 129 7.41 -11.59 -0.16
N GLU A 130 7.68 -12.69 -0.88
CA GLU A 130 7.14 -12.96 -2.21
C GLU A 130 5.84 -13.78 -2.19
N GLY A 131 5.09 -13.74 -3.29
CA GLY A 131 3.93 -14.61 -3.52
C GLY A 131 2.58 -13.96 -3.32
N TYR A 132 2.53 -12.64 -3.23
CA TYR A 132 1.32 -11.86 -2.95
C TYR A 132 1.06 -10.80 -4.01
N SER A 133 -0.18 -10.32 -4.04
CA SER A 133 -0.58 -9.25 -4.96
C SER A 133 -1.42 -8.20 -4.22
N SER A 134 -1.71 -7.07 -4.85
CA SER A 134 -2.58 -6.03 -4.29
C SER A 134 -3.76 -5.70 -5.20
N HIS A 135 -3.73 -6.18 -6.43
CA HIS A 135 -4.79 -6.00 -7.42
C HIS A 135 -4.54 -6.85 -8.67
N VAL A 136 -5.53 -6.91 -9.56
CA VAL A 136 -5.45 -7.62 -10.83
C VAL A 136 -5.29 -6.62 -11.96
N LEU A 137 -4.38 -6.89 -12.90
CA LEU A 137 -4.19 -6.06 -14.08
C LEU A 137 -5.50 -5.84 -14.85
N GLY A 138 -5.82 -4.58 -15.13
CA GLY A 138 -7.07 -4.19 -15.82
C GLY A 138 -8.31 -4.19 -14.95
N SER A 139 -8.20 -4.47 -13.64
CA SER A 139 -9.29 -4.34 -12.70
C SER A 139 -9.44 -2.88 -12.23
N PRO A 140 -10.67 -2.37 -12.07
CA PRO A 140 -10.89 -1.08 -11.41
C PRO A 140 -10.74 -1.16 -9.87
N ASN A 141 -10.67 -2.39 -9.31
CA ASN A 141 -10.49 -2.62 -7.88
C ASN A 141 -9.00 -2.70 -7.58
N LEU A 142 -8.42 -1.63 -7.06
CA LEU A 142 -6.99 -1.51 -6.80
C LEU A 142 -6.64 -1.74 -5.32
N ASP A 143 -7.60 -1.59 -4.39
CA ASP A 143 -7.41 -1.78 -2.95
C ASP A 143 -7.80 -3.20 -2.51
N MET A 144 -7.11 -4.21 -3.06
CA MET A 144 -7.32 -5.61 -2.66
C MET A 144 -6.43 -6.03 -1.49
N ALA A 145 -5.64 -5.11 -0.95
CA ALA A 145 -4.81 -5.28 0.25
C ALA A 145 -5.05 -4.11 1.21
N LEU A 146 -4.84 -4.34 2.51
CA LEU A 146 -4.97 -3.31 3.54
C LEU A 146 -4.14 -3.64 4.78
N LEU A 147 -4.04 -2.69 5.71
CA LEU A 147 -3.47 -2.88 7.04
C LEU A 147 -4.58 -2.90 8.08
N ALA A 148 -4.52 -3.84 9.01
CA ALA A 148 -5.41 -3.87 10.17
C ALA A 148 -4.73 -4.62 11.34
N ASP A 149 -5.07 -4.24 12.56
CA ASP A 149 -4.72 -4.97 13.78
C ASP A 149 -5.67 -6.19 13.89
N THR A 150 -5.14 -7.38 13.63
CA THR A 150 -5.96 -8.60 13.50
C THR A 150 -6.07 -9.40 14.79
N ASP A 151 -5.22 -9.12 15.78
CA ASP A 151 -5.15 -9.84 17.05
C ASP A 151 -5.26 -8.93 18.30
N ALA A 152 -5.44 -7.62 18.06
CA ALA A 152 -5.60 -6.57 19.07
C ALA A 152 -4.35 -6.34 19.94
N ASP A 153 -3.16 -6.53 19.36
CA ASP A 153 -1.90 -6.27 20.04
C ASP A 153 -1.38 -4.84 19.82
N GLY A 154 -2.00 -4.09 18.90
CA GLY A 154 -1.69 -2.71 18.54
C GLY A 154 -0.70 -2.57 17.38
N GLN A 155 -0.16 -3.65 16.86
CA GLN A 155 0.55 -3.66 15.59
C GLN A 155 -0.43 -3.91 14.44
N LEU A 156 -0.07 -3.48 13.25
CA LEU A 156 -0.89 -3.73 12.06
C LEU A 156 -0.28 -4.85 11.24
N GLU A 157 -1.10 -5.86 10.94
CA GLU A 157 -0.78 -6.87 9.95
C GLU A 157 -1.16 -6.41 8.55
N VAL A 158 -0.49 -7.01 7.57
CA VAL A 158 -0.82 -6.85 6.16
C VAL A 158 -1.81 -7.93 5.76
N ILE A 159 -3.02 -7.53 5.37
CA ILE A 159 -4.00 -8.41 4.74
C ILE A 159 -3.84 -8.27 3.23
N VAL A 160 -3.44 -9.33 2.57
CA VAL A 160 -3.05 -9.29 1.16
C VAL A 160 -3.48 -10.56 0.44
N PRO A 161 -4.00 -10.47 -0.81
CA PRO A 161 -4.32 -11.68 -1.57
C PRO A 161 -3.05 -12.41 -2.01
N THR A 162 -3.13 -13.74 -2.08
CA THR A 162 -2.15 -14.56 -2.77
C THR A 162 -2.05 -14.17 -4.25
N GLN A 163 -0.93 -14.48 -4.91
CA GLN A 163 -0.69 -14.11 -6.30
C GLN A 163 -1.78 -14.64 -7.26
N ASP A 164 -2.38 -15.78 -6.96
CA ASP A 164 -3.48 -16.38 -7.74
C ASP A 164 -4.87 -15.83 -7.37
N MET A 165 -4.95 -14.95 -6.35
CA MET A 165 -6.19 -14.32 -5.87
C MET A 165 -7.21 -15.29 -5.27
N THR A 166 -6.82 -16.47 -4.80
CA THR A 166 -7.75 -17.48 -4.27
C THR A 166 -7.85 -17.48 -2.75
N GLU A 167 -6.91 -16.81 -2.07
CA GLU A 167 -6.84 -16.71 -0.61
C GLU A 167 -6.46 -15.30 -0.20
N LEU A 168 -6.86 -14.89 1.00
CA LEU A 168 -6.25 -13.75 1.71
C LEU A 168 -5.25 -14.28 2.72
N ALA A 169 -4.04 -13.77 2.68
CA ALA A 169 -3.03 -14.00 3.70
C ALA A 169 -3.03 -12.86 4.72
N ILE A 170 -2.82 -13.18 5.98
CA ILE A 170 -2.45 -12.25 7.04
C ILE A 170 -0.96 -12.45 7.29
N ILE A 171 -0.19 -11.37 7.13
CA ILE A 171 1.26 -11.36 7.22
C ILE A 171 1.66 -10.36 8.29
N GLU A 172 2.46 -10.79 9.26
CA GLU A 172 3.04 -9.92 10.28
C GLU A 172 4.52 -9.61 9.99
N ARG A 173 4.99 -8.47 10.51
CA ARG A 173 6.39 -8.13 10.55
C ARG A 173 7.05 -8.79 11.76
N THR A 174 8.19 -9.42 11.50
CA THR A 174 9.05 -10.01 12.54
C THR A 174 10.45 -9.40 12.49
N ALA A 175 11.27 -9.68 13.49
CA ALA A 175 12.67 -9.23 13.51
C ALA A 175 13.48 -9.73 12.30
N ASP A 176 13.11 -10.88 11.74
CA ASP A 176 13.80 -11.51 10.61
C ASP A 176 13.18 -11.21 9.24
N GLY A 177 12.09 -10.42 9.19
CA GLY A 177 11.40 -10.08 7.95
C GLY A 177 9.88 -10.12 8.08
N PHE A 178 9.19 -10.85 7.22
CA PHE A 178 7.76 -11.13 7.30
C PHE A 178 7.49 -12.60 7.61
N ALA A 179 6.40 -12.87 8.32
CA ALA A 179 5.87 -14.20 8.54
C ALA A 179 4.38 -14.24 8.14
N GLU A 180 3.99 -15.29 7.42
CA GLU A 180 2.57 -15.57 7.17
C GLU A 180 1.95 -16.23 8.40
N VAL A 181 0.89 -15.63 8.95
CA VAL A 181 0.21 -16.09 10.17
C VAL A 181 -1.01 -16.93 9.84
N VAL A 182 -1.82 -16.47 8.89
CA VAL A 182 -3.11 -17.08 8.54
C VAL A 182 -3.34 -17.02 7.04
N ARG A 183 -3.97 -18.05 6.49
CA ARG A 183 -4.59 -18.06 5.16
C ARG A 183 -6.09 -18.25 5.28
N LEU A 184 -6.82 -17.40 4.60
CA LEU A 184 -8.28 -17.36 4.57
C LEU A 184 -8.73 -17.73 3.14
N PRO A 185 -9.23 -18.96 2.90
CA PRO A 185 -9.66 -19.38 1.58
C PRO A 185 -10.93 -18.62 1.15
N LEU A 186 -10.92 -18.11 -0.08
CA LEU A 186 -12.04 -17.39 -0.66
C LEU A 186 -13.05 -18.33 -1.35
N ASP A 187 -12.67 -19.58 -1.66
CA ASP A 187 -13.43 -20.55 -2.45
C ASP A 187 -13.90 -19.99 -3.82
N GLY A 188 -13.08 -19.14 -4.40
CA GLY A 188 -13.25 -18.45 -5.66
C GLY A 188 -12.10 -17.45 -5.84
N ARG A 189 -12.09 -16.71 -6.93
CA ARG A 189 -11.06 -15.70 -7.19
C ARG A 189 -11.56 -14.34 -6.71
N LEU A 190 -10.72 -13.62 -5.95
CA LEU A 190 -11.01 -12.27 -5.48
C LEU A 190 -11.31 -11.34 -6.65
N ALA A 191 -12.43 -10.61 -6.57
CA ALA A 191 -12.91 -9.71 -7.61
C ALA A 191 -13.26 -8.30 -7.10
N THR A 192 -13.19 -8.06 -5.80
CA THR A 192 -13.48 -6.76 -5.18
C THR A 192 -12.31 -6.28 -4.35
N ASN A 193 -12.33 -5.00 -3.98
CA ASN A 193 -11.50 -4.52 -2.88
C ASN A 193 -11.82 -5.32 -1.59
N VAL A 194 -10.85 -5.41 -0.69
CA VAL A 194 -11.03 -5.98 0.64
C VAL A 194 -11.48 -4.87 1.58
N ALA A 195 -12.49 -5.15 2.37
CA ALA A 195 -12.97 -4.22 3.39
C ALA A 195 -12.71 -4.78 4.79
N ALA A 196 -12.34 -3.91 5.71
CA ALA A 196 -12.18 -4.20 7.12
C ALA A 196 -13.10 -3.31 7.96
N ALA A 197 -13.66 -3.87 9.02
CA ALA A 197 -14.45 -3.12 9.99
C ALA A 197 -14.24 -3.70 11.39
N VAL A 198 -14.14 -2.82 12.39
CA VAL A 198 -14.02 -3.18 13.81
C VAL A 198 -15.35 -2.87 14.48
N ASP A 199 -15.89 -3.82 15.23
CA ASP A 199 -17.13 -3.63 15.98
C ASP A 199 -16.89 -2.91 17.33
N GLU A 200 -17.99 -2.60 18.06
CA GLU A 200 -17.92 -1.93 19.37
C GLU A 200 -17.15 -2.74 20.44
N GLN A 201 -16.92 -4.02 20.21
CA GLN A 201 -16.14 -4.89 21.08
C GLN A 201 -14.68 -5.03 20.65
N GLY A 202 -14.25 -4.29 19.62
CA GLY A 202 -12.89 -4.33 19.08
C GLY A 202 -12.61 -5.54 18.17
N ARG A 203 -13.64 -6.28 17.73
CA ARG A 203 -13.46 -7.47 16.88
C ARG A 203 -13.41 -7.05 15.41
N LEU A 204 -12.34 -7.45 14.73
CA LEU A 204 -12.18 -7.23 13.31
C LEU A 204 -13.09 -8.15 12.50
N SER A 205 -13.66 -7.62 11.44
CA SER A 205 -14.32 -8.39 10.37
C SER A 205 -13.71 -7.98 9.04
N LEU A 206 -13.37 -8.97 8.23
CA LEU A 206 -12.91 -8.76 6.85
C LEU A 206 -14.01 -9.20 5.88
N ALA A 207 -14.19 -8.47 4.79
CA ALA A 207 -15.16 -8.82 3.75
C ALA A 207 -14.54 -8.66 2.36
N ALA A 208 -14.80 -9.63 1.50
CA ALA A 208 -14.38 -9.63 0.10
C ALA A 208 -15.36 -10.44 -0.75
N ALA A 209 -15.53 -10.10 -2.04
CA ALA A 209 -16.35 -10.89 -2.94
C ALA A 209 -15.51 -11.51 -4.06
N THR A 210 -15.95 -12.67 -4.52
CA THR A 210 -15.31 -13.47 -5.55
C THR A 210 -16.01 -13.32 -6.90
N ASP A 211 -15.33 -13.70 -7.97
CA ASP A 211 -15.78 -13.59 -9.36
C ASP A 211 -17.04 -14.42 -9.68
N ASP A 212 -17.37 -15.42 -8.84
CA ASP A 212 -18.61 -16.20 -8.92
C ASP A 212 -19.80 -15.54 -8.16
N GLY A 213 -19.62 -14.30 -7.66
CA GLY A 213 -20.66 -13.51 -7.02
C GLY A 213 -20.90 -13.81 -5.54
N ARG A 214 -19.98 -14.49 -4.87
CA ARG A 214 -20.10 -14.77 -3.43
C ARG A 214 -19.42 -13.70 -2.60
N LEU A 215 -20.07 -13.29 -1.52
CA LEU A 215 -19.47 -12.48 -0.46
C LEU A 215 -18.93 -13.39 0.64
N ARG A 216 -17.65 -13.20 0.97
CA ARG A 216 -16.97 -13.84 2.09
C ARG A 216 -16.82 -12.86 3.23
N ILE A 217 -17.14 -13.28 4.45
CA ILE A 217 -16.96 -12.52 5.68
C ILE A 217 -16.21 -13.39 6.66
N PHE A 218 -15.07 -12.89 7.14
CA PHE A 218 -14.23 -13.51 8.15
C PHE A 218 -14.33 -12.72 9.46
N ARG A 219 -14.33 -13.43 10.60
CA ARG A 219 -14.46 -12.86 11.96
C ARG A 219 -13.57 -13.61 12.92
#